data_eed9b87a4d9a87a348499022442876ed
#
_entry.id   eed9b87a4d9a87a348499022442876ed
#
_cell.length_a   1.000
_cell.length_b   1.000
_cell.length_c   1.000
_cell.angle_alpha   90.00
_cell.angle_beta   90.00
_cell.angle_gamma   90.00
#
_symmetry.space_group_name_H-M   'P 1'
#
loop_
_entity.id
_entity.type
_entity.pdbx_description
1 polymer ?
#
loop_
_entity_poly.entity_id
_entity_poly.type
_entity_poly.pdbx_seq_one_letter_code
_entity_poly.pdbx_strand_id
1 'polypeptide(L)'
;DIHRCFPQFAFHMNDVPVPDLRNFYDIPDKISNDPDVKKGKIKGIFNRAYFVSNEQRWKDSLILSHRIKPEQADLLLPRYAPIRNTIFNKSIGHQLMFMESQIVRYVLNQAVKDQVPVIPIHDSYLVPQDKEGWIKSCINVGYHSQFREPFVTKKESIGDKEYFYYQVQTTSTFKT
;
A
#
# COMPACT_ATOMS: atom_id res chain seq x y z
N ASP A 1 3.26 -1.74 -10.85
CA ASP A 1 2.29 -1.57 -9.76
C ASP A 1 3.03 -1.39 -8.43
N ILE A 2 2.57 -0.45 -7.62
CA ILE A 2 3.07 -0.19 -6.27
C ILE A 2 2.35 -1.13 -5.31
N HIS A 3 3.02 -2.21 -4.89
CA HIS A 3 2.41 -3.22 -4.07
C HIS A 3 2.01 -2.68 -2.70
N ARG A 4 0.68 -2.70 -2.38
CA ARG A 4 0.13 -2.27 -1.08
C ARG A 4 0.68 -0.91 -0.62
N CYS A 5 0.65 0.07 -1.51
CA CYS A 5 1.23 1.41 -1.34
C CYS A 5 0.86 2.05 0.02
N PHE A 6 -0.41 2.16 0.34
CA PHE A 6 -0.86 2.83 1.56
C PHE A 6 -0.38 2.17 2.85
N PRO A 7 -0.45 0.84 3.02
CA PRO A 7 0.18 0.19 4.16
C PRO A 7 1.67 0.51 4.27
N GLN A 8 2.45 0.39 3.20
CA GLN A 8 3.88 0.68 3.24
C GLN A 8 4.15 2.13 3.70
N PHE A 9 3.46 3.10 3.09
CA PHE A 9 3.59 4.51 3.46
C PHE A 9 3.22 4.75 4.92
N ALA A 10 2.12 4.17 5.39
CA ALA A 10 1.65 4.36 6.74
C ALA A 10 2.64 3.83 7.79
N PHE A 11 3.28 2.69 7.54
CA PHE A 11 4.32 2.17 8.43
C PHE A 11 5.56 3.06 8.41
N HIS A 12 6.09 3.41 7.24
CA HIS A 12 7.28 4.25 7.12
C HIS A 12 7.09 5.67 7.67
N MET A 13 5.92 6.27 7.51
CA MET A 13 5.60 7.57 8.12
C MET A 13 5.67 7.58 9.66
N ASN A 14 5.59 6.41 10.27
CA ASN A 14 5.64 6.23 11.72
C ASN A 14 6.99 5.68 12.19
N ASP A 15 8.00 5.63 11.32
CA ASP A 15 9.31 5.03 11.61
C ASP A 15 9.20 3.59 12.14
N VAL A 16 8.20 2.85 11.66
CA VAL A 16 7.93 1.46 12.02
C VAL A 16 8.31 0.57 10.85
N PRO A 17 9.10 -0.51 11.08
CA PRO A 17 9.41 -1.46 10.03
C PRO A 17 8.15 -2.00 9.37
N VAL A 18 8.14 -2.03 8.04
CA VAL A 18 7.01 -2.57 7.28
C VAL A 18 6.94 -4.08 7.51
N PRO A 19 5.82 -4.61 8.04
CA PRO A 19 5.66 -6.04 8.23
C PRO A 19 5.53 -6.76 6.88
N ASP A 20 5.54 -8.08 6.92
CA ASP A 20 5.18 -8.87 5.74
C ASP A 20 3.73 -8.55 5.33
N LEU A 21 3.59 -7.84 4.23
CA LEU A 21 2.28 -7.41 3.73
C LEU A 21 1.60 -8.45 2.83
N ARG A 22 2.19 -9.63 2.59
CA ARG A 22 1.61 -10.64 1.68
C ARG A 22 0.16 -10.96 2.03
N ASN A 23 -0.12 -11.09 3.32
CA ASN A 23 -1.45 -11.42 3.85
C ASN A 23 -2.14 -10.21 4.52
N PHE A 24 -1.67 -8.99 4.25
CA PHE A 24 -2.21 -7.80 4.92
C PHE A 24 -3.71 -7.60 4.69
N TYR A 25 -4.19 -7.93 3.49
CA TYR A 25 -5.60 -7.80 3.13
C TYR A 25 -6.41 -9.09 3.31
N ASP A 26 -5.83 -10.14 3.89
CA ASP A 26 -6.58 -11.36 4.14
C ASP A 26 -7.61 -11.14 5.25
N ILE A 27 -8.81 -11.63 5.02
CA ILE A 27 -9.90 -11.58 6.01
C ILE A 27 -9.94 -12.92 6.74
N PRO A 28 -9.97 -12.91 8.09
CA PRO A 28 -10.16 -14.14 8.87
C PRO A 28 -11.42 -14.90 8.45
N ASP A 29 -11.38 -16.24 8.49
CA ASP A 29 -12.50 -17.10 8.10
C ASP A 29 -13.81 -16.77 8.84
N LYS A 30 -13.71 -16.36 10.11
CA LYS A 30 -14.86 -15.91 10.91
C LYS A 30 -15.61 -14.72 10.29
N ILE A 31 -14.94 -13.96 9.41
CA ILE A 31 -15.53 -12.83 8.67
C ILE A 31 -15.86 -13.26 7.24
N SER A 32 -14.92 -13.92 6.55
CA SER A 32 -15.05 -14.26 5.12
C SER A 32 -16.16 -15.29 4.86
N ASN A 33 -16.45 -16.15 5.83
CA ASN A 33 -17.48 -17.18 5.76
C ASN A 33 -18.86 -16.72 6.27
N ASP A 34 -18.99 -15.48 6.76
CA ASP A 34 -20.27 -14.89 7.14
C ASP A 34 -21.06 -14.55 5.86
N PRO A 35 -22.26 -15.14 5.63
CA PRO A 35 -23.04 -14.91 4.41
C PRO A 35 -23.49 -13.45 4.26
N ASP A 36 -23.58 -12.69 5.36
CA ASP A 36 -23.98 -11.28 5.35
C ASP A 36 -22.82 -10.34 4.96
N VAL A 37 -21.58 -10.82 4.99
CA VAL A 37 -20.43 -10.00 4.64
C VAL A 37 -20.28 -9.90 3.12
N LYS A 38 -20.22 -8.68 2.60
CA LYS A 38 -19.98 -8.42 1.17
C LYS A 38 -18.56 -8.80 0.79
N LYS A 39 -18.41 -9.95 0.12
CA LYS A 39 -17.13 -10.40 -0.44
C LYS A 39 -16.74 -9.47 -1.61
N GLY A 40 -15.48 -9.08 -1.72
CA GLY A 40 -14.91 -8.45 -2.93
C GLY A 40 -14.41 -7.02 -2.80
N LYS A 41 -14.58 -6.33 -1.65
CA LYS A 41 -14.02 -4.98 -1.46
C LYS A 41 -13.03 -4.92 -0.28
N ILE A 42 -12.25 -5.96 -0.10
CA ILE A 42 -11.34 -6.16 1.04
C ILE A 42 -10.34 -5.01 1.17
N LYS A 43 -9.70 -4.62 0.06
CA LYS A 43 -8.77 -3.48 0.04
C LYS A 43 -9.45 -2.20 0.54
N GLY A 44 -10.73 -1.99 0.18
CA GLY A 44 -11.52 -0.85 0.65
C GLY A 44 -11.74 -0.84 2.16
N ILE A 45 -11.98 -2.01 2.76
CA ILE A 45 -12.13 -2.17 4.21
C ILE A 45 -10.87 -1.66 4.94
N PHE A 46 -9.70 -2.17 4.54
CA PHE A 46 -8.44 -1.80 5.16
C PHE A 46 -8.06 -0.34 4.87
N ASN A 47 -8.16 0.10 3.62
CA ASN A 47 -7.76 1.45 3.26
C ASN A 47 -8.64 2.52 3.91
N ARG A 48 -9.90 2.21 4.24
CA ARG A 48 -10.79 3.16 4.93
C ARG A 48 -10.25 3.60 6.28
N ALA A 49 -9.45 2.79 6.96
CA ALA A 49 -8.81 3.16 8.21
C ALA A 49 -7.97 4.45 8.09
N TYR A 50 -7.35 4.69 6.94
CA TYR A 50 -6.50 5.88 6.72
C TYR A 50 -7.30 7.17 6.52
N PHE A 51 -8.59 7.10 6.20
CA PHE A 51 -9.44 8.25 5.88
C PHE A 51 -10.41 8.65 6.99
N VAL A 52 -10.39 7.95 8.12
CA VAL A 52 -11.26 8.26 9.27
C VAL A 52 -10.48 8.95 10.39
N SER A 53 -11.18 9.70 11.21
CA SER A 53 -10.59 10.46 12.32
C SER A 53 -10.52 9.70 13.64
N ASN A 54 -11.16 8.54 13.74
CA ASN A 54 -11.09 7.67 14.91
C ASN A 54 -11.53 6.24 14.57
N GLU A 55 -11.17 5.31 15.44
CA GLU A 55 -11.44 3.89 15.28
C GLU A 55 -12.94 3.56 15.25
N GLN A 56 -13.73 4.23 16.09
CA GLN A 56 -15.17 3.99 16.11
C GLN A 56 -15.82 4.30 14.77
N ARG A 57 -15.47 5.43 14.15
CA ARG A 57 -15.96 5.77 12.80
C ARG A 57 -15.53 4.75 11.74
N TRP A 58 -14.35 4.16 11.88
CA TRP A 58 -13.94 3.07 11.01
C TRP A 58 -14.84 1.85 11.20
N LYS A 59 -15.05 1.39 12.43
CA LYS A 59 -15.95 0.27 12.76
C LYS A 59 -17.36 0.52 12.24
N ASP A 60 -17.92 1.70 12.50
CA ASP A 60 -19.27 2.09 12.03
C ASP A 60 -19.35 2.01 10.49
N SER A 61 -18.31 2.45 9.80
CA SER A 61 -18.27 2.38 8.34
C SER A 61 -18.20 0.94 7.81
N LEU A 62 -17.54 0.03 8.52
CA LEU A 62 -17.50 -1.40 8.16
C LEU A 62 -18.86 -2.04 8.32
N ILE A 63 -19.57 -1.73 9.40
CA ILE A 63 -20.93 -2.21 9.65
C ILE A 63 -21.86 -1.75 8.53
N LEU A 64 -21.87 -0.45 8.23
CA LEU A 64 -22.76 0.15 7.23
C LEU A 64 -22.46 -0.29 5.80
N SER A 65 -21.17 -0.34 5.43
CA SER A 65 -20.75 -0.57 4.03
C SER A 65 -20.53 -2.04 3.70
N HIS A 66 -20.13 -2.85 4.67
CA HIS A 66 -19.67 -4.23 4.46
C HIS A 66 -20.39 -5.25 5.33
N ARG A 67 -21.31 -4.81 6.19
CA ARG A 67 -22.04 -5.65 7.16
C ARG A 67 -21.12 -6.44 8.12
N ILE A 68 -19.94 -5.89 8.39
CA ILE A 68 -19.01 -6.48 9.37
C ILE A 68 -19.48 -6.07 10.77
N LYS A 69 -19.67 -7.05 11.65
CA LYS A 69 -20.07 -6.82 13.04
C LYS A 69 -18.93 -6.18 13.85
N PRO A 70 -19.20 -5.43 14.94
CA PRO A 70 -18.18 -4.78 15.77
C PRO A 70 -17.08 -5.76 16.23
N GLU A 71 -17.47 -6.92 16.73
CA GLU A 71 -16.56 -7.97 17.19
C GLU A 71 -15.70 -8.57 16.06
N GLN A 72 -16.21 -8.55 14.83
CA GLN A 72 -15.46 -8.97 13.65
C GLN A 72 -14.45 -7.89 13.22
N ALA A 73 -14.80 -6.62 13.36
CA ALA A 73 -13.86 -5.51 13.08
C ALA A 73 -12.64 -5.57 14.01
N ASP A 74 -12.84 -5.98 15.27
CA ASP A 74 -11.73 -6.14 16.23
C ASP A 74 -10.70 -7.19 15.78
N LEU A 75 -11.08 -8.18 15.00
CA LEU A 75 -10.16 -9.18 14.43
C LEU A 75 -9.23 -8.60 13.35
N LEU A 76 -9.56 -7.43 12.79
CA LEU A 76 -8.76 -6.76 11.77
C LEU A 76 -7.74 -5.77 12.37
N LEU A 77 -7.98 -5.28 13.59
CA LEU A 77 -7.16 -4.26 14.25
C LEU A 77 -5.69 -4.66 14.47
N PRO A 78 -5.34 -5.92 14.79
CA PRO A 78 -3.95 -6.30 15.01
C PRO A 78 -3.01 -5.96 13.86
N ARG A 79 -3.51 -5.88 12.63
CA ARG A 79 -2.70 -5.49 11.46
C ARG A 79 -2.19 -4.05 11.52
N TYR A 80 -2.88 -3.20 12.27
CA TYR A 80 -2.51 -1.79 12.46
C TYR A 80 -1.80 -1.55 13.78
N ALA A 81 -1.62 -2.57 14.64
CA ALA A 81 -1.17 -2.38 16.02
C ALA A 81 -0.01 -1.37 16.18
N PRO A 82 1.07 -1.43 15.39
CA PRO A 82 2.18 -0.49 15.53
C PRO A 82 1.88 0.96 15.15
N ILE A 83 0.88 1.18 14.27
CA ILE A 83 0.54 2.49 13.71
C ILE A 83 -0.88 2.94 14.08
N ARG A 84 -1.57 2.17 14.92
CA ARG A 84 -2.99 2.35 15.26
C ARG A 84 -3.32 3.76 15.73
N ASN A 85 -2.53 4.30 16.63
CA ASN A 85 -2.76 5.64 17.17
C ASN A 85 -2.64 6.73 16.11
N THR A 86 -1.72 6.57 15.15
CA THR A 86 -1.54 7.57 14.09
C THR A 86 -2.67 7.51 13.08
N ILE A 87 -3.02 6.32 12.58
CA ILE A 87 -4.03 6.20 11.52
C ILE A 87 -5.41 6.62 12.01
N PHE A 88 -5.77 6.28 13.24
CA PHE A 88 -7.12 6.58 13.77
C PHE A 88 -7.25 7.97 14.42
N ASN A 89 -6.16 8.70 14.63
CA ASN A 89 -6.23 10.04 15.21
C ASN A 89 -6.03 11.18 14.21
N LYS A 90 -5.43 10.91 13.04
CA LYS A 90 -4.97 11.96 12.13
C LYS A 90 -5.63 11.95 10.74
N SER A 91 -6.40 10.91 10.38
CA SER A 91 -6.97 10.81 9.01
C SER A 91 -5.92 11.03 7.92
N ILE A 92 -4.91 10.16 7.89
CA ILE A 92 -3.71 10.35 7.06
C ILE A 92 -3.90 10.02 5.57
N GLY A 93 -5.09 9.57 5.14
CA GLY A 93 -5.32 9.07 3.78
C GLY A 93 -4.97 10.07 2.68
N HIS A 94 -5.29 11.35 2.85
CA HIS A 94 -4.92 12.38 1.87
C HIS A 94 -3.41 12.61 1.82
N GLN A 95 -2.71 12.49 2.96
CA GLN A 95 -1.26 12.57 3.00
C GLN A 95 -0.63 11.39 2.25
N LEU A 96 -1.16 10.17 2.42
CA LEU A 96 -0.70 8.99 1.68
C LEU A 96 -0.90 9.16 0.16
N MET A 97 -2.06 9.69 -0.27
CA MET A 97 -2.31 10.01 -1.67
C MET A 97 -1.33 11.07 -2.21
N PHE A 98 -1.05 12.09 -1.42
CA PHE A 98 -0.06 13.11 -1.81
C PHE A 98 1.32 12.49 -2.00
N MET A 99 1.78 11.63 -1.08
CA MET A 99 3.08 10.96 -1.17
C MET A 99 3.16 10.06 -2.41
N GLU A 100 2.10 9.31 -2.71
CA GLU A 100 1.99 8.53 -3.94
C GLU A 100 2.15 9.42 -5.18
N SER A 101 1.46 10.57 -5.21
CA SER A 101 1.55 11.51 -6.33
C SER A 101 2.97 12.08 -6.54
N GLN A 102 3.77 12.22 -5.48
CA GLN A 102 5.16 12.66 -5.60
C GLN A 102 6.04 11.61 -6.30
N ILE A 103 5.77 10.31 -6.05
CA ILE A 103 6.47 9.23 -6.76
C ILE A 103 6.08 9.25 -8.24
N VAL A 104 4.79 9.38 -8.55
CA VAL A 104 4.32 9.50 -9.94
C VAL A 104 5.00 10.68 -10.63
N ARG A 105 5.05 11.84 -10.00
CA ARG A 105 5.72 13.04 -10.53
C ARG A 105 7.20 12.79 -10.78
N TYR A 106 7.89 12.13 -9.87
CA TYR A 106 9.30 11.78 -10.04
C TYR A 106 9.49 10.87 -11.26
N VAL A 107 8.70 9.80 -11.37
CA VAL A 107 8.77 8.84 -12.49
C VAL A 107 8.54 9.54 -13.82
N LEU A 108 7.51 10.40 -13.93
CA LEU A 108 7.21 11.13 -15.17
C LEU A 108 8.33 12.10 -15.54
N ASN A 109 8.93 12.79 -14.57
CA ASN A 109 10.07 13.67 -14.83
C ASN A 109 11.29 12.91 -15.34
N GLN A 110 11.56 11.70 -14.81
CA GLN A 110 12.63 10.85 -15.33
C GLN A 110 12.28 10.32 -16.73
N ALA A 111 11.02 9.94 -16.96
CA ALA A 111 10.55 9.47 -18.25
C ALA A 111 10.81 10.50 -19.38
N VAL A 112 10.55 11.78 -19.10
CA VAL A 112 10.85 12.88 -20.05
C VAL A 112 12.34 13.01 -20.28
N LYS A 113 13.16 12.98 -19.22
CA LYS A 113 14.64 13.10 -19.35
C LYS A 113 15.27 11.96 -20.14
N ASP A 114 14.81 10.74 -19.88
CA ASP A 114 15.38 9.52 -20.46
C ASP A 114 14.67 9.12 -21.77
N GLN A 115 13.67 9.92 -22.21
CA GLN A 115 12.86 9.68 -23.41
C GLN A 115 12.19 8.30 -23.42
N VAL A 116 11.74 7.84 -22.25
CA VAL A 116 11.03 6.57 -22.08
C VAL A 116 9.51 6.83 -22.06
N PRO A 117 8.72 6.23 -22.96
CA PRO A 117 7.27 6.36 -22.93
C PRO A 117 6.71 5.67 -21.67
N VAL A 118 5.95 6.43 -20.86
CA VAL A 118 5.31 5.97 -19.64
C VAL A 118 3.87 6.43 -19.61
N ILE A 119 2.94 5.52 -19.32
CA ILE A 119 1.54 5.84 -19.07
C ILE A 119 1.23 5.46 -17.61
N PRO A 120 1.02 6.43 -16.72
CA PRO A 120 0.59 6.14 -15.35
C PRO A 120 -0.89 5.75 -15.34
N ILE A 121 -1.23 4.69 -14.59
CA ILE A 121 -2.60 4.23 -14.37
C ILE A 121 -2.78 4.01 -12.88
N HIS A 122 -3.32 4.99 -12.17
CA HIS A 122 -3.43 4.99 -10.70
C HIS A 122 -2.05 4.77 -10.04
N ASP A 123 -1.89 3.65 -9.33
CA ASP A 123 -0.67 3.19 -8.66
C ASP A 123 0.23 2.32 -9.55
N SER A 124 -0.05 2.27 -10.85
CA SER A 124 0.63 1.41 -11.83
C SER A 124 1.22 2.22 -12.98
N TYR A 125 2.16 1.61 -13.71
CA TYR A 125 2.77 2.23 -14.88
C TYR A 125 2.82 1.23 -16.04
N LEU A 126 2.42 1.68 -17.23
CA LEU A 126 2.70 0.98 -18.47
C LEU A 126 3.97 1.54 -19.08
N VAL A 127 4.93 0.66 -19.37
CA VAL A 127 6.20 0.98 -20.00
C VAL A 127 6.54 -0.10 -21.03
N PRO A 128 7.41 0.17 -22.01
CA PRO A 128 7.95 -0.88 -22.88
C PRO A 128 8.60 -1.99 -22.05
N GLN A 129 8.51 -3.23 -22.52
CA GLN A 129 8.98 -4.41 -21.77
C GLN A 129 10.48 -4.32 -21.42
N ASP A 130 11.30 -3.79 -22.31
CA ASP A 130 12.74 -3.59 -22.10
C ASP A 130 13.06 -2.52 -21.05
N LYS A 131 12.06 -1.74 -20.59
CA LYS A 131 12.20 -0.68 -19.58
C LYS A 131 11.71 -1.11 -18.19
N GLU A 132 11.43 -2.38 -17.96
CA GLU A 132 11.00 -2.89 -16.64
C GLU A 132 12.03 -2.57 -15.53
N GLY A 133 13.31 -2.78 -15.76
CA GLY A 133 14.35 -2.45 -14.78
C GLY A 133 14.46 -0.95 -14.50
N TRP A 134 14.30 -0.14 -15.54
CA TRP A 134 14.29 1.31 -15.44
C TRP A 134 13.15 1.83 -14.58
N ILE A 135 11.90 1.38 -14.85
CA ILE A 135 10.73 1.85 -14.07
C ILE A 135 10.81 1.43 -12.60
N LYS A 136 11.29 0.22 -12.31
CA LYS A 136 11.51 -0.23 -10.93
C LYS A 136 12.51 0.66 -10.20
N SER A 137 13.61 1.02 -10.86
CA SER A 137 14.62 1.94 -10.32
C SER A 137 14.01 3.31 -10.05
N CYS A 138 13.25 3.87 -10.97
CA CYS A 138 12.58 5.17 -10.80
C CYS A 138 11.59 5.18 -9.63
N ILE A 139 10.79 4.13 -9.47
CA ILE A 139 9.86 4.00 -8.34
C ILE A 139 10.64 3.94 -7.03
N ASN A 140 11.69 3.13 -6.96
CA ASN A 140 12.52 3.01 -5.76
C ASN A 140 13.16 4.34 -5.37
N VAL A 141 13.76 5.05 -6.31
CA VAL A 141 14.38 6.35 -6.04
C VAL A 141 13.33 7.38 -5.62
N GLY A 142 12.19 7.42 -6.29
CA GLY A 142 11.07 8.27 -5.90
C GLY A 142 10.57 7.99 -4.49
N TYR A 143 10.51 6.73 -4.10
CA TYR A 143 10.13 6.31 -2.76
C TYR A 143 11.20 6.70 -1.72
N HIS A 144 12.46 6.37 -1.97
CA HIS A 144 13.58 6.72 -1.09
C HIS A 144 13.70 8.23 -0.83
N SER A 145 13.35 9.05 -1.81
CA SER A 145 13.35 10.51 -1.63
C SER A 145 12.38 10.97 -0.55
N GLN A 146 11.39 10.15 -0.19
CA GLN A 146 10.38 10.47 0.80
C GLN A 146 10.61 9.78 2.15
N PHE A 147 11.04 8.52 2.14
CA PHE A 147 11.11 7.69 3.34
C PHE A 147 12.51 7.20 3.68
N ARG A 148 13.48 7.36 2.80
CA ARG A 148 14.86 6.83 2.92
C ARG A 148 14.91 5.29 3.04
N GLU A 149 13.84 4.60 2.64
CA GLU A 149 13.68 3.16 2.74
C GLU A 149 13.37 2.52 1.38
N PRO A 150 13.77 1.26 1.14
CA PRO A 150 13.48 0.58 -0.11
C PRO A 150 12.00 0.25 -0.21
N PHE A 151 11.54 0.19 -1.45
CA PHE A 151 10.15 -0.04 -1.78
C PHE A 151 9.93 -1.42 -2.40
N VAL A 152 8.79 -2.05 -2.09
CA VAL A 152 8.40 -3.34 -2.67
C VAL A 152 7.50 -3.11 -3.88
N THR A 153 7.93 -3.55 -5.04
CA THR A 153 7.14 -3.52 -6.28
C THR A 153 6.59 -4.90 -6.62
N LYS A 154 5.45 -4.92 -7.32
CA LYS A 154 4.82 -6.13 -7.85
C LYS A 154 4.82 -6.07 -9.37
N LYS A 155 5.16 -7.17 -10.03
CA LYS A 155 4.99 -7.34 -11.47
C LYS A 155 3.68 -8.06 -11.77
N GLU A 156 2.90 -7.55 -12.71
CA GLU A 156 1.78 -8.25 -13.33
C GLU A 156 2.04 -8.34 -14.83
N SER A 157 1.98 -9.56 -15.39
CA SER A 157 2.03 -9.77 -16.85
C SER A 157 0.62 -9.99 -17.38
N ILE A 158 0.29 -9.36 -18.50
CA ILE A 158 -0.98 -9.63 -19.21
C ILE A 158 -0.84 -11.00 -19.86
N GLY A 159 -1.53 -12.02 -19.32
CA GLY A 159 -1.57 -13.38 -19.89
C GLY A 159 -1.06 -14.50 -18.98
N ASP A 160 -0.03 -14.29 -18.19
CA ASP A 160 0.46 -15.24 -17.18
C ASP A 160 0.64 -14.52 -15.84
N LYS A 161 -0.11 -14.98 -14.84
CA LYS A 161 -0.02 -14.42 -13.48
C LYS A 161 1.23 -14.96 -12.78
N GLU A 162 2.40 -14.49 -13.15
CA GLU A 162 3.60 -14.68 -12.35
C GLU A 162 3.75 -13.50 -11.40
N TYR A 163 3.57 -13.76 -10.11
CA TYR A 163 3.76 -12.78 -9.05
C TYR A 163 5.20 -12.86 -8.56
N PHE A 164 6.05 -11.94 -8.99
CA PHE A 164 7.40 -11.79 -8.42
C PHE A 164 7.38 -10.72 -7.34
N TYR A 165 7.60 -11.14 -6.10
CA TYR A 165 7.82 -10.24 -4.98
C TYR A 165 9.32 -9.99 -4.85
N TYR A 166 9.77 -8.78 -5.12
CA TYR A 166 11.14 -8.40 -4.82
C TYR A 166 11.15 -7.66 -3.48
N GLN A 167 11.60 -8.35 -2.45
CA GLN A 167 12.00 -7.74 -1.21
C GLN A 167 13.46 -7.33 -1.37
N VAL A 168 13.76 -6.05 -1.50
CA VAL A 168 15.13 -5.56 -1.40
C VAL A 168 15.48 -5.62 0.08
N GLN A 169 16.24 -6.63 0.48
CA GLN A 169 16.87 -6.65 1.80
C GLN A 169 17.95 -5.59 1.80
N THR A 170 17.74 -4.50 2.50
CA THR A 170 18.82 -3.59 2.88
C THR A 170 19.62 -4.27 3.99
N THR A 171 20.78 -4.79 3.68
CA THR A 171 21.82 -5.00 4.68
C THR A 171 22.27 -3.62 5.14
N SER A 172 21.74 -3.16 6.26
CA SER A 172 22.25 -2.00 6.96
C SER A 172 23.63 -2.34 7.53
N THR A 173 24.67 -2.05 6.79
CA THR A 173 26.02 -1.90 7.34
C THR A 173 26.45 -0.46 7.16
N PHE A 174 25.91 0.44 7.95
CA PHE A 174 26.64 1.62 8.34
C PHE A 174 27.33 1.32 9.67
N LYS A 175 28.56 0.87 9.58
CA LYS A 175 29.54 1.05 10.65
C LYS A 175 30.05 2.49 10.54
N THR A 176 29.94 3.21 11.63
CA THR A 176 30.55 4.47 11.97
C THR A 176 32.02 4.59 11.52
#